data_749fe54a54140081d45c03a8af010c00
#
_entry.id   749fe54a54140081d45c03a8af010c00
#
_cell.length_a   1.000
_cell.length_b   1.000
_cell.length_c   1.000
_cell.angle_alpha   90.00
_cell.angle_beta   90.00
_cell.angle_gamma   90.00
#
_symmetry.space_group_name_H-M   'P 1'
#
loop_
_entity.id
_entity.type
_entity.pdbx_description
1 polymer ?
#
loop_
_entity_poly.entity_id
_entity_poly.type
_entity_poly.pdbx_seq_one_letter_code
_entity_poly.pdbx_strand_id
1 'polypeptide(L)'
;MLAIFCISIFCCSCGNNQSKTNTPTQKEQYQAAQKLYDAQKYQEAYDGFKALGKYSDSLSKASQSYALMISDAMQGGDYEKALTLLKASDIDQLQIDDKDTLILQCQYGQILDKMNQNDFEGARALIASLTDQNVAAEVATECDYKQGSYLYTQKKYQNAAQYFTKTLNYEQTSDYLLKIAKKLQLPVEKLRALWYDGFN
;
A
#
# COMPACT_ATOMS: atom_id res chain seq x y z
N MET A 1 22.78 6.69 -6.50
CA MET A 1 23.71 7.80 -6.75
C MET A 1 23.62 8.74 -5.56
N LEU A 2 24.58 8.67 -4.64
CA LEU A 2 24.64 9.56 -3.49
C LEU A 2 25.13 10.93 -3.95
N ALA A 3 24.31 11.96 -3.77
CA ALA A 3 24.74 13.34 -3.92
C ALA A 3 25.30 13.82 -2.58
N ILE A 4 26.63 13.83 -2.47
CA ILE A 4 27.34 14.42 -1.36
C ILE A 4 27.36 15.94 -1.58
N PHE A 5 26.65 16.68 -0.71
CA PHE A 5 26.75 18.13 -0.67
C PHE A 5 28.04 18.53 0.07
N CYS A 6 29.08 18.85 -0.69
CA CYS A 6 30.27 19.46 -0.17
C CYS A 6 29.99 20.91 0.22
N ILE A 7 30.00 21.22 1.52
CA ILE A 7 30.02 22.58 2.02
C ILE A 7 31.46 23.10 1.89
N SER A 8 31.70 23.97 0.91
CA SER A 8 32.96 24.68 0.76
C SER A 8 33.06 25.75 1.82
N ILE A 9 33.99 25.58 2.75
CA ILE A 9 34.37 26.62 3.71
C ILE A 9 35.28 27.61 2.98
N PHE A 10 34.75 28.78 2.72
CA PHE A 10 35.55 29.92 2.19
C PHE A 10 36.01 30.79 3.38
N CYS A 11 37.26 30.57 3.78
CA CYS A 11 37.94 31.53 4.66
C CYS A 11 38.43 32.69 3.83
N CYS A 12 37.89 33.86 4.03
CA CYS A 12 38.58 35.11 3.68
C CYS A 12 38.42 36.14 4.77
N SER A 13 39.55 36.64 5.16
CA SER A 13 39.87 37.51 6.30
C SER A 13 39.38 38.94 6.12
N CYS A 14 39.14 39.59 7.30
CA CYS A 14 39.14 41.03 7.57
C CYS A 14 38.00 41.90 7.03
N GLY A 15 37.11 42.22 7.94
CA GLY A 15 36.15 43.32 7.83
C GLY A 15 35.15 43.21 8.96
N ASN A 16 35.29 44.04 9.99
CA ASN A 16 34.47 44.09 11.21
C ASN A 16 33.02 44.48 10.86
N ASN A 17 32.21 43.49 10.42
CA ASN A 17 30.78 43.55 10.41
C ASN A 17 30.31 42.19 10.94
N GLN A 18 29.94 42.15 12.22
CA GLN A 18 29.20 41.02 12.80
C GLN A 18 27.86 40.89 12.07
N SER A 19 27.84 40.16 10.97
CA SER A 19 26.63 39.49 10.51
C SER A 19 26.28 38.51 11.61
N LYS A 20 25.40 38.92 12.54
CA LYS A 20 24.71 37.97 13.42
C LYS A 20 24.01 36.99 12.50
N THR A 21 24.61 35.84 12.26
CA THR A 21 23.87 34.68 11.76
C THR A 21 22.84 34.36 12.84
N ASN A 22 21.65 34.98 12.71
CA ASN A 22 20.53 34.67 13.59
C ASN A 22 20.13 33.25 13.34
N THR A 23 20.75 32.27 14.06
CA THR A 23 20.25 30.94 14.15
C THR A 23 18.81 31.04 14.67
N PRO A 24 17.80 30.54 13.96
CA PRO A 24 16.41 30.60 14.37
C PRO A 24 16.24 30.03 15.77
N THR A 25 15.48 30.67 16.63
CA THR A 25 15.13 30.15 17.95
C THR A 25 14.27 28.92 17.80
N GLN A 26 14.23 28.02 18.81
CA GLN A 26 13.34 26.86 18.83
C GLN A 26 11.87 27.22 18.57
N LYS A 27 11.44 28.41 19.07
CA LYS A 27 10.10 28.93 18.83
C LYS A 27 9.86 29.22 17.34
N GLU A 28 10.81 29.86 16.67
CA GLU A 28 10.71 30.16 15.24
C GLU A 28 10.76 28.90 14.39
N GLN A 29 11.63 27.94 14.75
CA GLN A 29 11.69 26.63 14.10
C GLN A 29 10.38 25.85 14.27
N TYR A 30 9.77 25.85 15.45
CA TYR A 30 8.48 25.25 15.70
C TYR A 30 7.36 25.86 14.87
N GLN A 31 7.34 27.21 14.80
CA GLN A 31 6.36 27.93 13.97
C GLN A 31 6.53 27.63 12.48
N ALA A 32 7.79 27.46 12.02
CA ALA A 32 8.07 27.06 10.65
C ALA A 32 7.57 25.64 10.36
N ALA A 33 7.85 24.68 11.25
CA ALA A 33 7.36 23.31 11.13
C ALA A 33 5.81 23.25 11.17
N GLN A 34 5.16 24.07 12.04
CA GLN A 34 3.70 24.15 12.09
C GLN A 34 3.11 24.68 10.77
N LYS A 35 3.74 25.70 10.15
CA LYS A 35 3.29 26.19 8.84
C LYS A 35 3.41 25.12 7.74
N LEU A 36 4.45 24.30 7.79
CA LEU A 36 4.61 23.17 6.85
C LEU A 36 3.52 22.13 7.06
N TYR A 37 3.20 21.81 8.31
CA TYR A 37 2.11 20.91 8.67
C TYR A 37 0.76 21.42 8.14
N ASP A 38 0.45 22.70 8.38
CA ASP A 38 -0.78 23.33 7.94
C ASP A 38 -0.87 23.42 6.39
N ALA A 39 0.28 23.47 5.72
CA ALA A 39 0.40 23.42 4.26
C ALA A 39 0.42 21.98 3.70
N GLN A 40 0.17 20.97 4.52
CA GLN A 40 0.17 19.53 4.16
C GLN A 40 1.54 19.03 3.63
N LYS A 41 2.62 19.73 3.96
CA LYS A 41 3.99 19.31 3.67
C LYS A 41 4.52 18.43 4.79
N TYR A 42 3.93 17.26 4.91
CA TYR A 42 4.08 16.41 6.10
C TYR A 42 5.50 15.88 6.30
N GLN A 43 6.25 15.63 5.23
CA GLN A 43 7.66 15.21 5.35
C GLN A 43 8.51 16.31 5.97
N GLU A 44 8.43 17.53 5.43
CA GLU A 44 9.20 18.66 5.94
C GLU A 44 8.75 19.07 7.35
N ALA A 45 7.45 18.93 7.65
CA ALA A 45 6.91 19.17 8.99
C ALA A 45 7.46 18.14 9.99
N TYR A 46 7.46 16.85 9.62
CA TYR A 46 8.04 15.76 10.42
C TYR A 46 9.51 16.04 10.75
N ASP A 47 10.31 16.35 9.74
CA ASP A 47 11.72 16.63 9.92
C ASP A 47 11.95 17.86 10.83
N GLY A 48 11.16 18.91 10.66
CA GLY A 48 11.20 20.10 11.49
C GLY A 48 10.84 19.84 12.95
N PHE A 49 9.75 19.12 13.21
CA PHE A 49 9.33 18.76 14.56
C PHE A 49 10.29 17.75 15.21
N LYS A 50 10.78 16.76 14.47
CA LYS A 50 11.74 15.76 14.95
C LYS A 50 13.04 16.42 15.40
N ALA A 51 13.54 17.43 14.65
CA ALA A 51 14.75 18.17 15.00
C ALA A 51 14.61 18.96 16.30
N LEU A 52 13.40 19.37 16.66
CA LEU A 52 13.11 20.11 17.91
C LEU A 52 13.06 19.21 19.14
N GLY A 53 12.95 17.88 18.96
CA GLY A 53 12.94 16.91 20.05
C GLY A 53 11.86 17.21 21.09
N LYS A 54 12.28 17.43 22.35
CA LYS A 54 11.35 17.64 23.48
C LYS A 54 10.81 19.08 23.59
N TYR A 55 11.03 19.93 22.62
CA TYR A 55 10.49 21.29 22.66
C TYR A 55 8.96 21.27 22.47
N SER A 56 8.22 21.80 23.43
CA SER A 56 6.74 21.81 23.42
C SER A 56 6.16 20.39 23.14
N ASP A 57 5.26 20.26 22.19
CA ASP A 57 4.64 19.01 21.74
C ASP A 57 5.25 18.50 20.41
N SER A 58 6.49 18.91 20.08
CA SER A 58 7.14 18.57 18.81
C SER A 58 7.19 17.07 18.53
N LEU A 59 7.42 16.22 19.52
CA LEU A 59 7.43 14.76 19.30
C LEU A 59 6.06 14.24 18.88
N SER A 60 4.98 14.72 19.52
CA SER A 60 3.61 14.37 19.14
C SER A 60 3.28 14.88 17.73
N LYS A 61 3.69 16.11 17.40
CA LYS A 61 3.51 16.68 16.07
C LYS A 61 4.31 15.94 15.00
N ALA A 62 5.51 15.47 15.31
CA ALA A 62 6.29 14.62 14.42
C ALA A 62 5.54 13.30 14.15
N SER A 63 5.03 12.61 15.19
CA SER A 63 4.24 11.38 15.02
C SER A 63 2.98 11.62 14.18
N GLN A 64 2.25 12.72 14.44
CA GLN A 64 1.08 13.10 13.64
C GLN A 64 1.44 13.35 12.16
N SER A 65 2.52 14.10 11.92
CA SER A 65 2.98 14.34 10.55
C SER A 65 3.33 13.04 9.81
N TYR A 66 3.99 12.12 10.50
CA TYR A 66 4.37 10.83 9.95
C TYR A 66 3.14 9.95 9.65
N ALA A 67 2.16 9.91 10.54
CA ALA A 67 0.90 9.20 10.31
C ALA A 67 0.15 9.74 9.08
N LEU A 68 0.17 11.08 8.89
CA LEU A 68 -0.42 11.70 7.71
C LEU A 68 0.33 11.36 6.42
N MET A 69 1.67 11.24 6.46
CA MET A 69 2.44 10.75 5.30
C MET A 69 2.03 9.34 4.88
N ILE A 70 1.81 8.44 5.84
CA ILE A 70 1.32 7.09 5.57
C ILE A 70 -0.08 7.16 4.96
N SER A 71 -0.98 7.93 5.56
CA SER A 71 -2.35 8.10 5.09
C SER A 71 -2.40 8.64 3.66
N ASP A 72 -1.62 9.67 3.34
CA ASP A 72 -1.56 10.25 2.00
C ASP A 72 -1.05 9.25 0.96
N ALA A 73 -0.01 8.48 1.32
CA ALA A 73 0.50 7.43 0.44
C ALA A 73 -0.56 6.36 0.15
N MET A 74 -1.29 5.92 1.19
CA MET A 74 -2.37 4.94 1.04
C MET A 74 -3.53 5.48 0.20
N GLN A 75 -3.96 6.73 0.44
CA GLN A 75 -5.04 7.37 -0.32
C GLN A 75 -4.66 7.61 -1.79
N GLY A 76 -3.39 7.88 -2.04
CA GLY A 76 -2.83 8.02 -3.38
C GLY A 76 -2.61 6.68 -4.10
N GLY A 77 -2.82 5.54 -3.45
CA GLY A 77 -2.55 4.20 -3.99
C GLY A 77 -1.05 3.85 -4.02
N ASP A 78 -0.19 4.66 -3.41
CA ASP A 78 1.25 4.38 -3.30
C ASP A 78 1.53 3.46 -2.09
N TYR A 79 1.02 2.24 -2.19
CA TYR A 79 1.15 1.25 -1.10
C TYR A 79 2.59 0.83 -0.84
N GLU A 80 3.47 0.92 -1.83
CA GLU A 80 4.91 0.65 -1.65
C GLU A 80 5.56 1.69 -0.75
N LYS A 81 5.28 2.97 -0.98
CA LYS A 81 5.73 4.07 -0.12
C LYS A 81 5.15 3.93 1.29
N ALA A 82 3.85 3.65 1.41
CA ALA A 82 3.21 3.45 2.72
C ALA A 82 3.86 2.30 3.50
N LEU A 83 4.12 1.16 2.86
CA LEU A 83 4.84 0.03 3.48
C LEU A 83 6.27 0.37 3.87
N THR A 84 6.97 1.17 3.07
CA THR A 84 8.32 1.63 3.39
C THR A 84 8.31 2.49 4.65
N LEU A 85 7.35 3.41 4.78
CA LEU A 85 7.17 4.22 5.98
C LEU A 85 6.82 3.35 7.20
N LEU A 86 5.88 2.40 7.05
CA LEU A 86 5.43 1.51 8.13
C LEU A 86 6.51 0.52 8.62
N LYS A 87 7.53 0.26 7.80
CA LYS A 87 8.66 -0.64 8.13
C LYS A 87 9.95 0.10 8.47
N ALA A 88 9.92 1.44 8.57
CA ALA A 88 11.09 2.23 8.95
C ALA A 88 11.58 1.84 10.35
N SER A 89 12.91 1.83 10.54
CA SER A 89 13.53 1.35 11.78
C SER A 89 13.21 2.17 13.02
N ASP A 90 12.78 3.41 12.85
CA ASP A 90 12.39 4.34 13.92
C ASP A 90 10.87 4.44 14.13
N ILE A 91 10.09 3.66 13.38
CA ILE A 91 8.62 3.68 13.44
C ILE A 91 8.09 3.39 14.86
N ASP A 92 8.74 2.52 15.61
CA ASP A 92 8.29 2.13 16.94
C ASP A 92 8.47 3.26 17.98
N GLN A 93 9.27 4.28 17.66
CA GLN A 93 9.39 5.51 18.45
C GLN A 93 8.29 6.52 18.15
N LEU A 94 7.61 6.33 17.03
CA LEU A 94 6.47 7.13 16.58
C LEU A 94 5.21 6.35 16.96
N GLN A 95 4.41 6.85 17.85
CA GLN A 95 3.16 6.21 18.28
C GLN A 95 2.18 6.16 17.09
N ILE A 96 2.36 5.16 16.21
CA ILE A 96 1.47 4.90 15.07
C ILE A 96 0.50 3.80 15.50
N ASP A 97 -0.77 4.17 15.61
CA ASP A 97 -1.84 3.25 15.98
C ASP A 97 -2.08 2.22 14.86
N ASP A 98 -2.46 1.00 15.24
CA ASP A 98 -2.89 -0.08 14.33
C ASP A 98 -1.89 -0.41 13.20
N LYS A 99 -0.59 -0.25 13.44
CA LYS A 99 0.49 -0.46 12.45
C LYS A 99 0.34 -1.75 11.65
N ASP A 100 0.07 -2.88 12.31
CA ASP A 100 -0.06 -4.17 11.63
C ASP A 100 -1.28 -4.23 10.71
N THR A 101 -2.38 -3.60 11.12
CA THR A 101 -3.57 -3.44 10.29
C THR A 101 -3.28 -2.58 9.06
N LEU A 102 -2.55 -1.47 9.22
CA LEU A 102 -2.15 -0.61 8.10
C LEU A 102 -1.23 -1.34 7.12
N ILE A 103 -0.30 -2.16 7.62
CA ILE A 103 0.56 -3.01 6.78
C ILE A 103 -0.30 -3.97 5.94
N LEU A 104 -1.25 -4.66 6.58
CA LEU A 104 -2.13 -5.59 5.89
C LEU A 104 -2.99 -4.89 4.84
N GLN A 105 -3.53 -3.71 5.14
CA GLN A 105 -4.29 -2.90 4.18
C GLN A 105 -3.45 -2.49 2.96
N CYS A 106 -2.20 -2.09 3.18
CA CYS A 106 -1.28 -1.76 2.09
C CYS A 106 -0.96 -2.99 1.23
N GLN A 107 -0.69 -4.14 1.85
CA GLN A 107 -0.44 -5.39 1.14
C GLN A 107 -1.66 -5.80 0.29
N TYR A 108 -2.86 -5.70 0.86
CA TYR A 108 -4.10 -5.97 0.13
C TYR A 108 -4.30 -5.00 -1.03
N GLY A 109 -4.02 -3.71 -0.83
CA GLY A 109 -4.05 -2.71 -1.90
C GLY A 109 -3.13 -3.07 -3.07
N GLN A 110 -1.88 -3.47 -2.80
CA GLN A 110 -0.95 -3.94 -3.84
C GLN A 110 -1.48 -5.17 -4.58
N ILE A 111 -2.08 -6.11 -3.87
CA ILE A 111 -2.67 -7.31 -4.48
C ILE A 111 -3.83 -6.93 -5.42
N LEU A 112 -4.72 -6.02 -4.96
CA LEU A 112 -5.82 -5.53 -5.78
C LEU A 112 -5.33 -4.82 -7.05
N ASP A 113 -4.27 -4.01 -6.94
CA ASP A 113 -3.68 -3.34 -8.10
C ASP A 113 -3.15 -4.34 -9.12
N LYS A 114 -2.50 -5.41 -8.67
CA LYS A 114 -2.06 -6.50 -9.53
C LYS A 114 -3.23 -7.19 -10.24
N MET A 115 -4.29 -7.51 -9.49
CA MET A 115 -5.50 -8.11 -10.07
C MET A 115 -6.18 -7.19 -11.09
N ASN A 116 -6.25 -5.88 -10.82
CA ASN A 116 -6.86 -4.89 -11.72
C ASN A 116 -6.06 -4.70 -13.01
N GLN A 117 -4.74 -4.92 -12.95
CA GLN A 117 -3.85 -4.96 -14.12
C GLN A 117 -3.89 -6.31 -14.85
N ASN A 118 -4.69 -7.28 -14.38
CA ASN A 118 -4.73 -8.66 -14.84
C ASN A 118 -3.40 -9.41 -14.65
N ASP A 119 -2.52 -8.93 -13.76
CA ASP A 119 -1.29 -9.59 -13.33
C ASP A 119 -1.59 -10.55 -12.18
N PHE A 120 -2.29 -11.64 -12.50
CA PHE A 120 -2.71 -12.64 -11.51
C PHE A 120 -1.53 -13.44 -10.93
N GLU A 121 -0.45 -13.60 -11.67
CA GLU A 121 0.79 -14.21 -11.17
C GLU A 121 1.45 -13.31 -10.10
N GLY A 122 1.59 -12.03 -10.39
CA GLY A 122 2.08 -11.04 -9.44
C GLY A 122 1.18 -10.95 -8.20
N ALA A 123 -0.15 -10.98 -8.38
CA ALA A 123 -1.09 -11.03 -7.26
C ALA A 123 -0.86 -12.25 -6.36
N ARG A 124 -0.73 -13.46 -6.94
CA ARG A 124 -0.47 -14.69 -6.16
C ARG A 124 0.86 -14.66 -5.42
N ALA A 125 1.90 -14.11 -6.03
CA ALA A 125 3.19 -13.94 -5.36
C ALA A 125 3.07 -13.07 -4.10
N LEU A 126 2.30 -11.97 -4.17
CA LEU A 126 2.02 -11.12 -3.02
C LEU A 126 1.13 -11.82 -1.98
N ILE A 127 0.09 -12.54 -2.40
CA ILE A 127 -0.78 -13.33 -1.51
C ILE A 127 0.04 -14.35 -0.73
N ALA A 128 0.98 -15.05 -1.38
CA ALA A 128 1.84 -16.03 -0.73
C ALA A 128 2.79 -15.40 0.32
N SER A 129 3.01 -14.09 0.27
CA SER A 129 3.82 -13.35 1.26
C SER A 129 3.03 -12.88 2.48
N LEU A 130 1.70 -13.01 2.49
CA LEU A 130 0.87 -12.64 3.64
C LEU A 130 1.13 -13.59 4.81
N THR A 131 1.25 -13.02 6.00
CA THR A 131 1.51 -13.80 7.23
C THR A 131 0.25 -14.45 7.78
N ASP A 132 -0.91 -13.80 7.63
CA ASP A 132 -2.20 -14.36 8.02
C ASP A 132 -2.73 -15.30 6.92
N GLN A 133 -2.72 -16.61 7.22
CA GLN A 133 -3.12 -17.63 6.27
C GLN A 133 -4.64 -17.63 5.97
N ASN A 134 -5.47 -17.15 6.89
CA ASN A 134 -6.91 -17.04 6.65
C ASN A 134 -7.19 -15.91 5.65
N VAL A 135 -6.56 -14.75 5.86
CA VAL A 135 -6.63 -13.62 4.92
C VAL A 135 -6.06 -14.04 3.57
N ALA A 136 -4.91 -14.73 3.54
CA ALA A 136 -4.30 -15.21 2.31
C ALA A 136 -5.25 -16.14 1.51
N ALA A 137 -5.94 -17.06 2.18
CA ALA A 137 -6.89 -17.97 1.55
C ALA A 137 -8.12 -17.23 0.99
N GLU A 138 -8.65 -16.26 1.72
CA GLU A 138 -9.78 -15.44 1.28
C GLU A 138 -9.40 -14.62 0.02
N VAL A 139 -8.25 -13.92 0.07
CA VAL A 139 -7.78 -13.10 -1.05
C VAL A 139 -7.38 -13.96 -2.26
N ALA A 140 -6.86 -15.19 -2.04
CA ALA A 140 -6.60 -16.14 -3.12
C ALA A 140 -7.89 -16.54 -3.84
N THR A 141 -8.98 -16.74 -3.09
CA THR A 141 -10.30 -17.03 -3.65
C THR A 141 -10.82 -15.86 -4.49
N GLU A 142 -10.66 -14.63 -4.02
CA GLU A 142 -11.00 -13.43 -4.81
C GLU A 142 -10.16 -13.35 -6.09
N CYS A 143 -8.86 -13.62 -6.00
CA CYS A 143 -7.95 -13.64 -7.15
C CYS A 143 -8.40 -14.66 -8.20
N ASP A 144 -8.76 -15.87 -7.78
CA ASP A 144 -9.28 -16.90 -8.68
C ASP A 144 -10.60 -16.47 -9.33
N TYR A 145 -11.53 -15.87 -8.59
CA TYR A 145 -12.77 -15.34 -9.14
C TYR A 145 -12.52 -14.25 -10.20
N LYS A 146 -11.65 -13.26 -9.91
CA LYS A 146 -11.30 -12.20 -10.86
C LYS A 146 -10.61 -12.75 -12.11
N GLN A 147 -9.72 -13.73 -11.96
CA GLN A 147 -9.07 -14.39 -13.09
C GLN A 147 -10.06 -15.18 -13.94
N GLY A 148 -10.99 -15.91 -13.33
CA GLY A 148 -12.08 -16.58 -14.02
C GLY A 148 -12.93 -15.60 -14.83
N SER A 149 -13.30 -14.46 -14.24
CA SER A 149 -14.06 -13.40 -14.90
C SER A 149 -13.29 -12.80 -16.09
N TYR A 150 -12.00 -12.52 -15.92
CA TYR A 150 -11.15 -12.03 -17.01
C TYR A 150 -11.08 -13.05 -18.16
N LEU A 151 -10.82 -14.31 -17.88
CA LEU A 151 -10.75 -15.38 -18.90
C LEU A 151 -12.10 -15.56 -19.62
N TYR A 152 -13.21 -15.40 -18.90
CA TYR A 152 -14.54 -15.41 -19.50
C TYR A 152 -14.72 -14.30 -20.53
N THR A 153 -14.29 -13.07 -20.23
CA THR A 153 -14.34 -11.95 -21.20
C THR A 153 -13.46 -12.20 -22.41
N GLN A 154 -12.35 -12.92 -22.24
CA GLN A 154 -11.46 -13.37 -23.32
C GLN A 154 -12.00 -14.59 -24.11
N LYS A 155 -13.22 -15.04 -23.81
CA LYS A 155 -13.85 -16.23 -24.41
C LYS A 155 -13.08 -17.54 -24.18
N LYS A 156 -12.16 -17.58 -23.22
CA LYS A 156 -11.41 -18.77 -22.79
C LYS A 156 -12.23 -19.56 -21.76
N TYR A 157 -13.38 -20.06 -22.21
CA TYR A 157 -14.43 -20.59 -21.32
C TYR A 157 -13.99 -21.78 -20.48
N GLN A 158 -13.21 -22.73 -21.05
CA GLN A 158 -12.72 -23.89 -20.29
C GLN A 158 -11.77 -23.46 -19.16
N ASN A 159 -10.85 -22.55 -19.47
CA ASN A 159 -9.92 -22.02 -18.47
C ASN A 159 -10.66 -21.19 -17.40
N ALA A 160 -11.64 -20.38 -17.81
CA ALA A 160 -12.46 -19.62 -16.86
C ALA A 160 -13.19 -20.54 -15.86
N ALA A 161 -13.75 -21.67 -16.36
CA ALA A 161 -14.45 -22.63 -15.52
C ALA A 161 -13.54 -23.25 -14.44
N GLN A 162 -12.26 -23.54 -14.77
CA GLN A 162 -11.29 -24.07 -13.80
C GLN A 162 -11.07 -23.14 -12.60
N TYR A 163 -11.16 -21.83 -12.81
CA TYR A 163 -11.08 -20.85 -11.72
C TYR A 163 -12.39 -20.74 -10.97
N PHE A 164 -13.51 -20.66 -11.66
CA PHE A 164 -14.82 -20.57 -11.02
C PHE A 164 -15.17 -21.79 -10.16
N THR A 165 -14.71 -23.00 -10.51
CA THR A 165 -14.93 -24.18 -9.66
C THR A 165 -14.25 -24.09 -8.29
N LYS A 166 -13.22 -23.26 -8.14
CA LYS A 166 -12.56 -23.00 -6.86
C LYS A 166 -13.26 -21.92 -6.02
N THR A 167 -14.22 -21.20 -6.59
CA THR A 167 -14.84 -20.02 -6.00
C THR A 167 -16.36 -20.17 -5.85
N LEU A 168 -16.83 -21.39 -5.58
CA LEU A 168 -18.27 -21.72 -5.53
C LEU A 168 -19.05 -20.92 -4.47
N ASN A 169 -18.37 -20.39 -3.46
CA ASN A 169 -18.98 -19.55 -2.41
C ASN A 169 -19.25 -18.11 -2.86
N TYR A 170 -18.75 -17.69 -4.02
CA TYR A 170 -19.03 -16.37 -4.59
C TYR A 170 -20.40 -16.41 -5.29
N GLU A 171 -21.27 -15.46 -4.95
CA GLU A 171 -22.66 -15.42 -5.39
C GLU A 171 -22.83 -15.53 -6.92
N GLN A 172 -21.95 -14.91 -7.69
CA GLN A 172 -22.04 -14.86 -9.15
C GLN A 172 -21.35 -16.04 -9.86
N THR A 173 -20.61 -16.88 -9.14
CA THR A 173 -19.83 -17.99 -9.75
C THR A 173 -20.75 -18.99 -10.46
N SER A 174 -21.86 -19.34 -9.84
CA SER A 174 -22.87 -20.25 -10.42
C SER A 174 -23.39 -19.75 -11.76
N ASP A 175 -23.66 -18.45 -11.87
CA ASP A 175 -24.14 -17.84 -13.10
C ASP A 175 -23.10 -17.89 -14.22
N TYR A 176 -21.83 -17.67 -13.90
CA TYR A 176 -20.75 -17.82 -14.86
C TYR A 176 -20.63 -19.26 -15.36
N LEU A 177 -20.66 -20.24 -14.47
CA LEU A 177 -20.58 -21.64 -14.82
C LEU A 177 -21.75 -22.08 -15.73
N LEU A 178 -22.97 -21.63 -15.44
CA LEU A 178 -24.13 -21.88 -16.30
C LEU A 178 -23.98 -21.23 -17.69
N LYS A 179 -23.50 -20.00 -17.75
CA LYS A 179 -23.23 -19.32 -19.02
C LYS A 179 -22.15 -20.03 -19.83
N ILE A 180 -21.07 -20.46 -19.16
CA ILE A 180 -19.97 -21.23 -19.78
C ILE A 180 -20.48 -22.55 -20.35
N ALA A 181 -21.26 -23.29 -19.59
CA ALA A 181 -21.82 -24.55 -20.03
C ALA A 181 -22.68 -24.41 -21.30
N LYS A 182 -23.52 -23.36 -21.35
CA LYS A 182 -24.29 -23.02 -22.57
C LYS A 182 -23.37 -22.69 -23.76
N LYS A 183 -22.29 -21.93 -23.53
CA LYS A 183 -21.32 -21.55 -24.59
C LYS A 183 -20.55 -22.76 -25.12
N LEU A 184 -20.22 -23.72 -24.27
CA LEU A 184 -19.52 -24.95 -24.62
C LEU A 184 -20.44 -26.08 -25.07
N GLN A 185 -21.78 -25.86 -25.09
CA GLN A 185 -22.79 -26.87 -25.45
C GLN A 185 -22.65 -28.14 -24.62
N LEU A 186 -22.35 -28.03 -23.34
CA LEU A 186 -22.17 -29.15 -22.44
C LEU A 186 -23.51 -29.80 -22.13
N PRO A 187 -23.61 -31.15 -22.14
CA PRO A 187 -24.79 -31.86 -21.73
C PRO A 187 -25.09 -31.67 -20.24
N VAL A 188 -26.37 -31.75 -19.86
CA VAL A 188 -26.85 -31.49 -18.49
C VAL A 188 -26.12 -32.31 -17.43
N GLU A 189 -25.74 -33.54 -17.78
CA GLU A 189 -25.00 -34.48 -16.91
C GLU A 189 -23.61 -33.90 -16.56
N LYS A 190 -22.92 -33.30 -17.53
CA LYS A 190 -21.63 -32.61 -17.30
C LYS A 190 -21.80 -31.30 -16.53
N LEU A 191 -22.93 -30.64 -16.62
CA LEU A 191 -23.23 -29.46 -15.79
C LEU A 191 -23.30 -29.86 -14.31
N ARG A 192 -23.91 -31.02 -13.97
CA ARG A 192 -23.92 -31.51 -12.58
C ARG A 192 -22.53 -31.84 -12.07
N ALA A 193 -21.69 -32.48 -12.89
CA ALA A 193 -20.30 -32.81 -12.51
C ALA A 193 -19.49 -31.56 -12.25
N LEU A 194 -19.68 -30.47 -13.03
CA LEU A 194 -19.05 -29.15 -12.80
C LEU A 194 -19.40 -28.52 -11.44
N TRP A 195 -20.61 -28.85 -10.93
CA TRP A 195 -21.07 -28.32 -9.63
C TRP A 195 -20.55 -29.13 -8.44
N TYR A 196 -20.23 -30.40 -8.62
CA TYR A 196 -19.88 -31.32 -7.54
C TYR A 196 -18.39 -31.74 -7.54
N ASP A 197 -17.78 -31.87 -8.71
CA ASP A 197 -16.45 -32.49 -8.84
C ASP A 197 -15.39 -31.59 -9.47
N GLY A 198 -15.75 -30.39 -9.97
CA GLY A 198 -14.87 -29.58 -10.78
C GLY A 198 -14.66 -30.15 -12.20
N PHE A 199 -13.97 -29.37 -13.06
CA PHE A 199 -13.51 -29.90 -14.35
C PHE A 199 -12.25 -30.75 -14.12
N ASN A 200 -12.38 -32.06 -14.08
CA ASN A 200 -11.29 -33.01 -14.24
C ASN A 200 -10.99 -33.23 -15.72
#